data_f895012fb48a594784b4fc60de7ecea6
#
_entry.id   f895012fb48a594784b4fc60de7ecea6
#
_cell.length_a   1.000
_cell.length_b   1.000
_cell.length_c   1.000
_cell.angle_alpha   90.00
_cell.angle_beta   90.00
_cell.angle_gamma   90.00
#
_symmetry.space_group_name_H-M   'P 1'
#
loop_
_entity.id
_entity.type
_entity.pdbx_description
1 polymer ?
#
loop_
_entity_poly.entity_id
_entity_poly.type
_entity_poly.pdbx_seq_one_letter_code
_entity_poly.pdbx_strand_id
1 'polypeptide(L)'
;MKVLIVDDEPLAREVIAGLLALLLYTIYAFGWLERFFRTAYTHREAYAYVSPAMIGMLVLVFVPFAVGIGLSFFKHLGGGRYEWVGLRNFFYIFFDPLNAFPHALNFYYTLFITLLWTFLNVFLHVSIGLGLALLLKNPLLRMKSIYRVLLILPWAIPNYITALIWKGMFHQQFGAVNTILDNIGLFSLLGIERISWFSNAATAFTANLVTNTWLGFPFMMVVSLGALQSIPGDLYEAADVDGASGWQKFRYITLPLLKPALFPAIILGCIWTFNMFNIIYLVSGGNPGGATDILITEAYNWAFKRGDRYGYAA
;
A
#
# COMPACT_ATOMS: atom_id res chain seq x y z
N MET A 1 11.60 -40.76 20.82
CA MET A 1 10.33 -40.04 21.05
C MET A 1 9.56 -40.14 19.74
N LYS A 2 8.62 -41.11 19.66
CA LYS A 2 7.80 -41.29 18.46
C LYS A 2 6.78 -40.14 18.39
N VAL A 3 6.94 -39.26 17.43
CA VAL A 3 5.92 -38.26 17.12
C VAL A 3 4.77 -39.04 16.49
N LEU A 4 3.63 -39.06 17.16
CA LEU A 4 2.37 -39.55 16.60
C LEU A 4 2.03 -38.56 15.46
N ILE A 5 2.18 -39.00 14.24
CA ILE A 5 1.58 -38.36 13.06
C ILE A 5 0.11 -38.75 13.14
N VAL A 6 -0.71 -37.87 13.77
CA VAL A 6 -2.14 -38.00 13.69
C VAL A 6 -2.52 -37.52 12.28
N ASP A 7 -3.12 -38.44 11.53
CA ASP A 7 -3.61 -38.19 10.18
C ASP A 7 -4.89 -37.35 10.28
N ASP A 8 -4.74 -36.02 10.39
CA ASP A 8 -5.83 -35.05 10.61
C ASP A 8 -6.64 -34.74 9.33
N GLU A 9 -6.36 -35.40 8.22
CA GLU A 9 -7.05 -35.19 6.94
C GLU A 9 -8.59 -35.44 7.01
N PRO A 10 -9.08 -36.48 7.71
CA PRO A 10 -10.50 -36.70 7.86
C PRO A 10 -11.19 -35.59 8.67
N LEU A 11 -10.57 -35.18 9.77
CA LEU A 11 -11.13 -34.15 10.66
C LEU A 11 -11.21 -32.76 9.99
N ALA A 12 -10.18 -32.39 9.22
CA ALA A 12 -10.17 -31.15 8.46
C ALA A 12 -11.26 -31.12 7.39
N ARG A 13 -11.48 -32.24 6.69
CA ARG A 13 -12.57 -32.40 5.71
C ARG A 13 -13.96 -32.29 6.36
N GLU A 14 -14.16 -32.92 7.52
CA GLU A 14 -15.41 -32.83 8.26
C GLU A 14 -15.68 -31.40 8.77
N VAL A 15 -14.69 -30.72 9.29
CA VAL A 15 -14.82 -29.31 9.73
C VAL A 15 -15.15 -28.38 8.56
N ILE A 16 -14.45 -28.52 7.42
CA ILE A 16 -14.73 -27.74 6.22
C ILE A 16 -16.14 -28.05 5.69
N ALA A 17 -16.52 -29.31 5.63
CA ALA A 17 -17.86 -29.72 5.21
C ALA A 17 -18.94 -29.19 6.16
N GLY A 18 -18.70 -29.21 7.47
CA GLY A 18 -19.59 -28.63 8.48
C GLY A 18 -19.74 -27.10 8.35
N LEU A 19 -18.65 -26.40 8.12
CA LEU A 19 -18.65 -24.93 7.89
C LEU A 19 -19.38 -24.58 6.59
N LEU A 20 -19.15 -25.33 5.50
CA LEU A 20 -19.86 -25.16 4.23
C LEU A 20 -21.36 -25.45 4.38
N ALA A 21 -21.73 -26.51 5.10
CA ALA A 21 -23.13 -26.84 5.37
C ALA A 21 -23.81 -25.75 6.21
N LEU A 22 -23.12 -25.21 7.22
CA LEU A 22 -23.62 -24.10 8.03
C LEU A 22 -23.80 -22.82 7.21
N LEU A 23 -22.83 -22.51 6.34
CA LEU A 23 -22.90 -21.37 5.43
C LEU A 23 -24.07 -21.51 4.45
N LEU A 24 -24.24 -22.68 3.83
CA LEU A 24 -25.34 -22.95 2.91
C LEU A 24 -26.69 -22.90 3.63
N TYR A 25 -26.76 -23.42 4.86
CA TYR A 25 -27.96 -23.35 5.72
C TYR A 25 -28.31 -21.91 6.07
N THR A 26 -27.34 -21.09 6.45
CA THR A 26 -27.56 -19.66 6.76
C THR A 26 -28.04 -18.89 5.53
N ILE A 27 -27.42 -19.10 4.38
CA ILE A 27 -27.83 -18.49 3.09
C ILE A 27 -29.28 -18.89 2.76
N TYR A 28 -29.64 -20.17 2.95
CA TYR A 28 -30.97 -20.67 2.72
C TYR A 28 -31.99 -20.12 3.76
N ALA A 29 -31.65 -20.18 5.05
CA ALA A 29 -32.51 -19.74 6.15
C ALA A 29 -32.86 -18.24 6.09
N PHE A 30 -31.95 -17.40 5.62
CA PHE A 30 -32.17 -15.96 5.42
C PHE A 30 -32.84 -15.62 4.07
N GLY A 31 -33.17 -16.61 3.23
CA GLY A 31 -33.76 -16.41 1.90
C GLY A 31 -32.90 -15.54 0.95
N TRP A 32 -31.60 -15.49 1.17
CA TRP A 32 -30.70 -14.67 0.36
C TRP A 32 -30.58 -15.17 -1.06
N LEU A 33 -30.60 -16.49 -1.24
CA LEU A 33 -30.57 -17.11 -2.58
C LEU A 33 -31.80 -16.73 -3.41
N GLU A 34 -33.00 -16.82 -2.81
CA GLU A 34 -34.23 -16.45 -3.50
C GLU A 34 -34.24 -14.96 -3.87
N ARG A 35 -33.86 -14.09 -2.92
CA ARG A 35 -33.76 -12.65 -3.20
C ARG A 35 -32.73 -12.35 -4.26
N PHE A 36 -31.58 -13.02 -4.23
CA PHE A 36 -30.53 -12.85 -5.25
C PHE A 36 -31.04 -13.24 -6.62
N PHE A 37 -31.61 -14.42 -6.80
CA PHE A 37 -32.12 -14.85 -8.10
C PHE A 37 -33.28 -14.00 -8.58
N ARG A 38 -34.19 -13.60 -7.69
CA ARG A 38 -35.29 -12.69 -8.04
C ARG A 38 -34.76 -11.33 -8.51
N THR A 39 -33.81 -10.75 -7.79
CA THR A 39 -33.17 -9.47 -8.17
C THR A 39 -32.41 -9.60 -9.47
N ALA A 40 -31.63 -10.68 -9.65
CA ALA A 40 -30.90 -10.94 -10.88
C ALA A 40 -31.84 -11.10 -12.08
N TYR A 41 -32.97 -11.78 -11.93
CA TYR A 41 -33.96 -11.91 -12.97
C TYR A 41 -34.65 -10.58 -13.29
N THR A 42 -35.02 -9.82 -12.28
CA THR A 42 -35.66 -8.50 -12.44
C THR A 42 -34.76 -7.50 -13.14
N HIS A 43 -33.45 -7.54 -12.88
CA HIS A 43 -32.46 -6.64 -13.46
C HIS A 43 -31.50 -7.34 -14.44
N ARG A 44 -31.99 -8.38 -15.14
CA ARG A 44 -31.15 -9.24 -16.00
C ARG A 44 -30.34 -8.50 -17.05
N GLU A 45 -30.89 -7.42 -17.60
CA GLU A 45 -30.18 -6.61 -18.60
C GLU A 45 -28.97 -5.90 -17.98
N ALA A 46 -29.13 -5.28 -16.82
CA ALA A 46 -28.03 -4.65 -16.10
C ALA A 46 -26.95 -5.67 -15.72
N TYR A 47 -27.36 -6.85 -15.22
CA TYR A 47 -26.40 -7.92 -14.90
C TYR A 47 -25.72 -8.49 -16.15
N ALA A 48 -26.39 -8.57 -17.28
CA ALA A 48 -25.78 -9.00 -18.54
C ALA A 48 -24.67 -8.05 -19.00
N TYR A 49 -24.84 -6.72 -18.85
CA TYR A 49 -23.81 -5.73 -19.17
C TYR A 49 -22.60 -5.79 -18.22
N VAL A 50 -22.83 -6.09 -16.94
CA VAL A 50 -21.75 -6.13 -15.92
C VAL A 50 -21.10 -7.52 -15.85
N SER A 51 -21.77 -8.59 -16.32
CA SER A 51 -21.30 -9.97 -16.18
C SER A 51 -19.90 -10.24 -16.75
N PRO A 52 -19.46 -9.69 -17.90
CA PRO A 52 -18.10 -9.94 -18.38
C PRO A 52 -17.04 -9.43 -17.42
N ALA A 53 -17.26 -8.25 -16.81
CA ALA A 53 -16.35 -7.69 -15.80
C ALA A 53 -16.39 -8.50 -14.51
N MET A 54 -17.57 -8.94 -14.07
CA MET A 54 -17.72 -9.79 -12.87
C MET A 54 -17.03 -11.15 -13.04
N ILE A 55 -17.20 -11.80 -14.21
CA ILE A 55 -16.53 -13.06 -14.52
C ILE A 55 -15.01 -12.86 -14.57
N GLY A 56 -14.54 -11.80 -15.24
CA GLY A 56 -13.12 -11.45 -15.26
C GLY A 56 -12.56 -11.27 -13.86
N MET A 57 -13.26 -10.55 -13.00
CA MET A 57 -12.85 -10.33 -11.61
C MET A 57 -12.86 -11.64 -10.79
N LEU A 58 -13.90 -12.49 -10.98
CA LEU A 58 -13.97 -13.79 -10.33
C LEU A 58 -12.77 -14.67 -10.71
N VAL A 59 -12.47 -14.80 -11.98
CA VAL A 59 -11.43 -15.69 -12.50
C VAL A 59 -10.02 -15.14 -12.25
N LEU A 60 -9.80 -13.84 -12.46
CA LEU A 60 -8.46 -13.24 -12.41
C LEU A 60 -8.07 -12.73 -11.02
N VAL A 61 -9.03 -12.50 -10.12
CA VAL A 61 -8.75 -11.97 -8.78
C VAL A 61 -9.16 -12.97 -7.71
N PHE A 62 -10.44 -13.36 -7.64
CA PHE A 62 -10.93 -14.19 -6.54
C PHE A 62 -10.40 -15.62 -6.56
N VAL A 63 -10.27 -16.24 -7.74
CA VAL A 63 -9.72 -17.61 -7.85
C VAL A 63 -8.24 -17.64 -7.43
N PRO A 64 -7.32 -16.80 -7.94
CA PRO A 64 -5.94 -16.78 -7.47
C PRO A 64 -5.81 -16.45 -5.97
N PHE A 65 -6.64 -15.54 -5.46
CA PHE A 65 -6.67 -15.21 -4.05
C PHE A 65 -7.10 -16.41 -3.18
N ALA A 66 -8.14 -17.12 -3.58
CA ALA A 66 -8.59 -18.33 -2.89
C ALA A 66 -7.53 -19.44 -2.95
N VAL A 67 -6.83 -19.59 -4.07
CA VAL A 67 -5.69 -20.52 -4.20
C VAL A 67 -4.56 -20.11 -3.25
N GLY A 68 -4.22 -18.82 -3.17
CA GLY A 68 -3.23 -18.31 -2.22
C GLY A 68 -3.59 -18.66 -0.78
N ILE A 69 -4.83 -18.34 -0.35
CA ILE A 69 -5.31 -18.73 0.98
C ILE A 69 -5.22 -20.24 1.18
N GLY A 70 -5.61 -21.04 0.19
CA GLY A 70 -5.49 -22.49 0.25
C GLY A 70 -4.04 -22.96 0.45
N LEU A 71 -3.10 -22.37 -0.30
CA LEU A 71 -1.68 -22.70 -0.20
C LEU A 71 -1.09 -22.40 1.19
N SER A 72 -1.63 -21.43 1.93
CA SER A 72 -1.14 -21.08 3.27
C SER A 72 -1.24 -22.25 4.28
N PHE A 73 -2.10 -23.23 4.01
CA PHE A 73 -2.26 -24.44 4.83
C PHE A 73 -1.32 -25.59 4.42
N PHE A 74 -0.51 -25.39 3.39
CA PHE A 74 0.41 -26.40 2.89
C PHE A 74 1.87 -25.96 3.03
N LYS A 75 2.77 -26.95 3.13
CA LYS A 75 4.22 -26.78 3.03
C LYS A 75 4.67 -27.28 1.66
N HIS A 76 5.42 -26.47 0.94
CA HIS A 76 6.06 -26.87 -0.31
C HIS A 76 7.32 -27.69 -0.02
N LEU A 77 7.41 -28.89 -0.61
CA LEU A 77 8.53 -29.82 -0.42
C LEU A 77 9.51 -29.87 -1.61
N GLY A 78 9.30 -29.01 -2.61
CA GLY A 78 10.02 -29.04 -3.88
C GLY A 78 9.41 -30.00 -4.90
N GLY A 79 9.74 -29.80 -6.20
CA GLY A 79 9.25 -30.67 -7.27
C GLY A 79 7.73 -30.75 -7.41
N GLY A 80 7.01 -29.68 -7.05
CA GLY A 80 5.54 -29.64 -7.13
C GLY A 80 4.80 -30.47 -6.06
N ARG A 81 5.50 -30.97 -5.04
CA ARG A 81 4.90 -31.73 -3.94
C ARG A 81 4.53 -30.79 -2.78
N TYR A 82 3.34 -30.99 -2.23
CA TYR A 82 2.78 -30.23 -1.12
C TYR A 82 2.36 -31.19 0.01
N GLU A 83 2.64 -30.79 1.25
CA GLU A 83 2.23 -31.48 2.47
C GLU A 83 1.24 -30.58 3.21
N TRP A 84 0.12 -31.17 3.65
CA TRP A 84 -0.85 -30.44 4.49
C TRP A 84 -0.27 -30.21 5.88
N VAL A 85 -0.15 -28.97 6.30
CA VAL A 85 0.40 -28.60 7.62
C VAL A 85 -0.60 -27.83 8.50
N GLY A 86 -1.84 -27.66 8.05
CA GLY A 86 -2.88 -26.96 8.79
C GLY A 86 -2.45 -25.53 9.14
N LEU A 87 -2.61 -25.14 10.39
CA LEU A 87 -2.30 -23.79 10.89
C LEU A 87 -0.82 -23.57 11.25
N ARG A 88 0.06 -24.54 10.95
CA ARG A 88 1.47 -24.49 11.37
C ARG A 88 2.22 -23.28 10.80
N ASN A 89 1.93 -22.87 9.55
CA ASN A 89 2.54 -21.69 8.96
C ASN A 89 2.15 -20.42 9.74
N PHE A 90 0.88 -20.29 10.11
CA PHE A 90 0.39 -19.16 10.93
C PHE A 90 1.03 -19.15 12.32
N PHE A 91 1.20 -20.32 12.93
CA PHE A 91 1.89 -20.42 14.22
C PHE A 91 3.33 -19.92 14.14
N TYR A 92 4.06 -20.28 13.08
CA TYR A 92 5.43 -19.80 12.87
C TYR A 92 5.49 -18.30 12.56
N ILE A 93 4.48 -17.72 11.88
CA ILE A 93 4.41 -16.29 11.64
C ILE A 93 4.21 -15.53 12.95
N PHE A 94 3.26 -15.97 13.79
CA PHE A 94 2.91 -15.25 15.01
C PHE A 94 3.85 -15.50 16.19
N PHE A 95 4.45 -16.67 16.26
CA PHE A 95 5.31 -17.10 17.38
C PHE A 95 6.70 -17.49 16.90
N ASP A 96 7.24 -16.79 15.91
CA ASP A 96 8.55 -17.12 15.31
C ASP A 96 9.61 -17.47 16.36
N PRO A 97 9.99 -18.76 16.51
CA PRO A 97 10.92 -19.20 17.54
C PRO A 97 12.38 -18.83 17.22
N LEU A 98 12.67 -18.45 15.97
CA LEU A 98 14.02 -18.21 15.48
C LEU A 98 14.39 -16.73 15.44
N ASN A 99 13.40 -15.85 15.23
CA ASN A 99 13.63 -14.43 15.04
C ASN A 99 12.80 -13.61 16.02
N ALA A 100 13.33 -13.40 17.23
CA ALA A 100 12.66 -12.54 18.22
C ALA A 100 12.67 -11.07 17.76
N PHE A 101 11.60 -10.32 18.08
CA PHE A 101 11.57 -8.88 17.90
C PHE A 101 12.76 -8.22 18.66
N PRO A 102 13.48 -7.25 18.08
CA PRO A 102 13.24 -6.51 16.81
C PRO A 102 14.00 -7.04 15.57
N HIS A 103 14.19 -8.34 15.43
CA HIS A 103 14.88 -8.88 14.25
C HIS A 103 14.13 -8.57 12.96
N ALA A 104 14.84 -8.17 11.90
CA ALA A 104 14.25 -7.71 10.64
C ALA A 104 13.40 -8.77 9.90
N LEU A 105 13.60 -10.07 10.17
CA LEU A 105 12.80 -11.17 9.62
C LEU A 105 11.57 -11.52 10.48
N ASN A 106 11.38 -10.84 11.62
CA ASN A 106 10.22 -11.05 12.47
C ASN A 106 8.97 -10.40 11.87
N PHE A 107 7.86 -11.13 11.88
CA PHE A 107 6.59 -10.64 11.35
C PHE A 107 6.15 -9.30 11.94
N TYR A 108 6.24 -9.14 13.25
CA TYR A 108 5.81 -7.90 13.91
C TYR A 108 6.71 -6.71 13.57
N TYR A 109 8.01 -6.95 13.36
CA TYR A 109 8.92 -5.92 12.88
C TYR A 109 8.53 -5.48 11.46
N THR A 110 8.34 -6.44 10.54
CA THR A 110 7.94 -6.15 9.17
C THR A 110 6.57 -5.48 9.10
N LEU A 111 5.62 -5.91 9.95
CA LEU A 111 4.31 -5.27 10.09
C LEU A 111 4.45 -3.82 10.56
N PHE A 112 5.28 -3.58 11.60
CA PHE A 112 5.55 -2.23 12.10
C PHE A 112 6.14 -1.33 11.00
N ILE A 113 7.15 -1.81 10.28
CA ILE A 113 7.75 -1.08 9.14
C ILE A 113 6.71 -0.81 8.05
N THR A 114 5.84 -1.77 7.74
CA THR A 114 4.77 -1.61 6.75
C THR A 114 3.77 -0.53 7.16
N LEU A 115 3.35 -0.52 8.42
CA LEU A 115 2.43 0.49 8.95
C LEU A 115 3.07 1.87 9.00
N LEU A 116 4.32 1.96 9.46
CA LEU A 116 5.09 3.20 9.49
C LEU A 116 5.29 3.75 8.06
N TRP A 117 5.68 2.89 7.13
CA TRP A 117 5.80 3.18 5.71
C TRP A 117 4.51 3.75 5.13
N THR A 118 3.41 3.06 5.35
CA THR A 118 2.10 3.46 4.83
C THR A 118 1.66 4.79 5.42
N PHE A 119 1.75 4.95 6.74
CA PHE A 119 1.36 6.18 7.43
C PHE A 119 2.17 7.38 6.96
N LEU A 120 3.51 7.28 6.97
CA LEU A 120 4.37 8.41 6.60
C LEU A 120 4.20 8.82 5.14
N ASN A 121 4.12 7.85 4.21
CA ASN A 121 3.89 8.16 2.81
C ASN A 121 2.54 8.85 2.59
N VAL A 122 1.46 8.28 3.11
CA VAL A 122 0.12 8.86 2.91
C VAL A 122 0.03 10.24 3.55
N PHE A 123 0.60 10.41 4.74
CA PHE A 123 0.69 11.72 5.39
C PHE A 123 1.42 12.75 4.52
N LEU A 124 2.58 12.39 3.96
CA LEU A 124 3.36 13.27 3.08
C LEU A 124 2.64 13.54 1.75
N HIS A 125 2.05 12.50 1.14
CA HIS A 125 1.27 12.66 -0.09
C HIS A 125 0.11 13.65 0.09
N VAL A 126 -0.66 13.49 1.16
CA VAL A 126 -1.79 14.39 1.46
C VAL A 126 -1.30 15.79 1.79
N SER A 127 -0.29 15.92 2.65
CA SER A 127 0.21 17.23 3.10
C SER A 127 0.80 18.03 1.95
N ILE A 128 1.68 17.42 1.16
CA ILE A 128 2.31 18.05 -0.01
C ILE A 128 1.26 18.30 -1.10
N GLY A 129 0.44 17.29 -1.40
CA GLY A 129 -0.60 17.38 -2.43
C GLY A 129 -1.61 18.49 -2.12
N LEU A 130 -2.12 18.54 -0.90
CA LEU A 130 -3.05 19.61 -0.47
C LEU A 130 -2.37 20.97 -0.45
N GLY A 131 -1.13 21.07 0.05
CA GLY A 131 -0.36 22.32 0.04
C GLY A 131 -0.19 22.87 -1.37
N LEU A 132 0.20 22.03 -2.32
CA LEU A 132 0.34 22.41 -3.73
C LEU A 132 -1.01 22.74 -4.39
N ALA A 133 -2.07 22.03 -4.05
CA ALA A 133 -3.42 22.33 -4.55
C ALA A 133 -3.90 23.71 -4.08
N LEU A 134 -3.64 24.07 -2.81
CA LEU A 134 -3.96 25.41 -2.27
C LEU A 134 -3.16 26.49 -2.99
N LEU A 135 -1.88 26.26 -3.28
CA LEU A 135 -1.06 27.19 -4.05
C LEU A 135 -1.61 27.36 -5.48
N LEU A 136 -1.97 26.26 -6.16
CA LEU A 136 -2.51 26.28 -7.51
C LEU A 136 -3.93 26.92 -7.58
N LYS A 137 -4.69 26.92 -6.48
CA LYS A 137 -5.98 27.62 -6.38
C LYS A 137 -5.81 29.13 -6.39
N ASN A 138 -4.66 29.67 -5.92
CA ASN A 138 -4.45 31.12 -5.78
C ASN A 138 -4.65 31.85 -7.12
N PRO A 139 -5.57 32.84 -7.22
CA PRO A 139 -5.86 33.57 -8.45
C PRO A 139 -4.65 34.35 -8.98
N LEU A 140 -3.75 34.80 -8.11
CA LEU A 140 -2.56 35.58 -8.46
C LEU A 140 -1.47 34.77 -9.14
N LEU A 141 -1.52 33.41 -9.07
CA LEU A 141 -0.51 32.56 -9.69
C LEU A 141 -0.69 32.58 -11.22
N ARG A 142 0.31 33.08 -11.93
CA ARG A 142 0.37 33.03 -13.38
C ARG A 142 0.85 31.66 -13.83
N MET A 143 0.51 31.24 -15.06
CA MET A 143 0.96 29.97 -15.68
C MET A 143 0.56 28.69 -14.92
N LYS A 144 -0.57 28.70 -14.21
CA LYS A 144 -1.07 27.54 -13.42
C LYS A 144 -1.09 26.23 -14.19
N SER A 145 -1.44 26.28 -15.49
CA SER A 145 -1.51 25.11 -16.34
C SER A 145 -0.13 24.44 -16.51
N ILE A 146 0.93 25.23 -16.64
CA ILE A 146 2.28 24.71 -16.78
C ILE A 146 2.72 24.05 -15.47
N TYR A 147 2.54 24.73 -14.33
CA TYR A 147 2.86 24.14 -13.03
C TYR A 147 2.08 22.86 -12.77
N ARG A 148 0.79 22.82 -13.12
CA ARG A 148 -0.03 21.59 -12.98
C ARG A 148 0.55 20.44 -13.80
N VAL A 149 0.91 20.67 -15.06
CA VAL A 149 1.51 19.64 -15.93
C VAL A 149 2.83 19.15 -15.36
N LEU A 150 3.72 20.05 -14.94
CA LEU A 150 5.01 19.68 -14.37
C LEU A 150 4.88 18.89 -13.06
N LEU A 151 3.91 19.27 -12.20
CA LEU A 151 3.68 18.58 -10.92
C LEU A 151 2.99 17.22 -11.08
N ILE A 152 2.30 16.97 -12.19
CA ILE A 152 1.71 15.66 -12.49
C ILE A 152 2.74 14.70 -13.12
N LEU A 153 3.80 15.23 -13.72
CA LEU A 153 4.81 14.44 -14.43
C LEU A 153 5.37 13.25 -13.62
N PRO A 154 5.66 13.37 -12.30
CA PRO A 154 6.12 12.24 -11.52
C PRO A 154 5.20 11.01 -11.59
N TRP A 155 3.90 11.25 -11.54
CA TRP A 155 2.90 10.18 -11.56
C TRP A 155 2.70 9.57 -12.96
N ALA A 156 3.02 10.32 -14.02
CA ALA A 156 2.91 9.85 -15.39
C ALA A 156 4.05 8.89 -15.79
N ILE A 157 5.17 8.87 -15.06
CA ILE A 157 6.30 7.98 -15.32
C ILE A 157 6.06 6.63 -14.64
N PRO A 158 6.30 5.50 -15.33
CA PRO A 158 6.18 4.18 -14.72
C PRO A 158 7.03 4.06 -13.44
N ASN A 159 6.40 3.60 -12.35
CA ASN A 159 7.01 3.59 -11.01
C ASN A 159 8.34 2.80 -10.92
N TYR A 160 8.48 1.71 -11.68
CA TYR A 160 9.70 0.91 -11.71
C TYR A 160 10.88 1.66 -12.36
N ILE A 161 10.63 2.47 -13.39
CA ILE A 161 11.66 3.34 -14.02
C ILE A 161 12.09 4.39 -13.01
N THR A 162 11.13 5.06 -12.38
CA THR A 162 11.40 6.05 -11.34
C THR A 162 12.20 5.46 -10.18
N ALA A 163 11.85 4.26 -9.71
CA ALA A 163 12.57 3.58 -8.64
C ALA A 163 14.06 3.38 -8.99
N LEU A 164 14.35 2.93 -10.22
CA LEU A 164 15.72 2.72 -10.68
C LEU A 164 16.50 4.04 -10.83
N ILE A 165 15.86 5.10 -11.33
CA ILE A 165 16.46 6.43 -11.42
C ILE A 165 16.81 6.93 -10.01
N TRP A 166 15.88 6.87 -9.07
CA TRP A 166 16.11 7.31 -7.68
C TRP A 166 17.17 6.47 -6.97
N LYS A 167 17.24 5.15 -7.22
CA LYS A 167 18.36 4.32 -6.73
C LYS A 167 19.70 4.87 -7.19
N GLY A 168 19.84 5.24 -8.47
CA GLY A 168 21.03 5.88 -9.00
C GLY A 168 21.30 7.25 -8.36
N MET A 169 20.26 8.06 -8.12
CA MET A 169 20.37 9.35 -7.43
C MET A 169 20.85 9.23 -5.98
N PHE A 170 20.55 8.14 -5.30
CA PHE A 170 21.01 7.82 -3.94
C PHE A 170 22.37 7.10 -3.91
N HIS A 171 23.06 6.95 -5.04
CA HIS A 171 24.39 6.35 -5.03
C HIS A 171 25.37 7.20 -4.22
N GLN A 172 26.19 6.55 -3.36
CA GLN A 172 27.06 7.26 -2.41
C GLN A 172 28.06 8.20 -3.10
N GLN A 173 28.71 7.74 -4.14
CA GLN A 173 29.79 8.51 -4.81
C GLN A 173 29.28 9.41 -5.94
N PHE A 174 28.40 8.86 -6.79
CA PHE A 174 27.96 9.52 -8.04
C PHE A 174 26.53 10.05 -7.99
N GLY A 175 25.81 9.79 -6.89
CA GLY A 175 24.39 10.13 -6.79
C GLY A 175 24.17 11.64 -6.66
N ALA A 176 23.17 12.14 -7.40
CA ALA A 176 22.82 13.54 -7.42
C ALA A 176 22.43 14.06 -6.03
N VAL A 177 21.79 13.22 -5.20
CA VAL A 177 21.37 13.62 -3.85
C VAL A 177 22.57 14.01 -2.99
N ASN A 178 23.59 13.15 -2.89
CA ASN A 178 24.81 13.48 -2.15
C ASN A 178 25.55 14.68 -2.77
N THR A 179 25.57 14.81 -4.09
CA THR A 179 26.19 15.94 -4.77
C THR A 179 25.49 17.27 -4.43
N ILE A 180 24.17 17.29 -4.40
CA ILE A 180 23.39 18.47 -4.01
C ILE A 180 23.66 18.83 -2.54
N LEU A 181 23.61 17.84 -1.62
CA LEU A 181 23.87 18.03 -0.20
C LEU A 181 25.29 18.56 0.07
N ASP A 182 26.26 18.10 -0.71
CA ASP A 182 27.64 18.57 -0.65
C ASP A 182 27.78 20.02 -1.13
N ASN A 183 27.17 20.34 -2.28
CA ASN A 183 27.20 21.69 -2.87
C ASN A 183 26.54 22.76 -1.99
N ILE A 184 25.49 22.41 -1.23
CA ILE A 184 24.90 23.35 -0.25
C ILE A 184 25.68 23.40 1.07
N GLY A 185 26.79 22.67 1.17
CA GLY A 185 27.65 22.68 2.37
C GLY A 185 27.13 21.90 3.56
N LEU A 186 26.09 21.04 3.38
CA LEU A 186 25.48 20.31 4.49
C LEU A 186 26.46 19.36 5.16
N PHE A 187 27.29 18.65 4.40
CA PHE A 187 28.26 17.71 4.91
C PHE A 187 29.37 18.41 5.71
N SER A 188 29.86 19.55 5.21
CA SER A 188 30.83 20.37 5.94
C SER A 188 30.26 20.99 7.20
N LEU A 189 29.00 21.42 7.18
CA LEU A 189 28.29 21.98 8.33
C LEU A 189 28.08 20.95 9.45
N LEU A 190 27.75 19.70 9.10
CA LEU A 190 27.50 18.61 10.03
C LEU A 190 28.75 17.82 10.40
N GLY A 191 29.89 18.03 9.73
CA GLY A 191 31.13 17.27 9.92
C GLY A 191 31.00 15.78 9.58
N ILE A 192 30.16 15.43 8.60
CA ILE A 192 29.88 14.05 8.18
C ILE A 192 30.37 13.81 6.75
N GLU A 193 30.68 12.55 6.44
CA GLU A 193 30.99 12.12 5.08
C GLU A 193 29.71 11.92 4.23
N ARG A 194 29.90 11.73 2.91
CA ARG A 194 28.81 11.41 1.99
C ARG A 194 28.02 10.19 2.46
N ILE A 195 26.72 10.32 2.50
CA ILE A 195 25.80 9.31 3.06
C ILE A 195 25.82 8.05 2.18
N SER A 196 26.11 6.91 2.81
CA SER A 196 25.86 5.58 2.23
C SER A 196 24.41 5.20 2.51
N TRP A 197 23.52 5.60 1.62
CA TRP A 197 22.07 5.54 1.85
C TRP A 197 21.53 4.15 2.21
N PHE A 198 22.11 3.07 1.64
CA PHE A 198 21.61 1.71 1.80
C PHE A 198 22.34 0.87 2.84
N SER A 199 23.30 1.44 3.55
CA SER A 199 24.04 0.74 4.62
C SER A 199 23.41 0.88 6.00
N ASN A 200 22.47 1.81 6.18
CA ASN A 200 21.74 2.01 7.42
C ASN A 200 20.24 1.96 7.18
N ALA A 201 19.49 1.34 8.11
CA ALA A 201 18.04 1.17 7.98
C ALA A 201 17.29 2.50 7.87
N ALA A 202 17.67 3.51 8.66
CA ALA A 202 16.99 4.81 8.64
C ALA A 202 17.23 5.57 7.32
N THR A 203 18.46 5.58 6.80
CA THR A 203 18.76 6.25 5.53
C THR A 203 18.16 5.52 4.34
N ALA A 204 18.18 4.18 4.34
CA ALA A 204 17.53 3.37 3.31
C ALA A 204 16.01 3.54 3.30
N PHE A 205 15.39 3.56 4.48
CA PHE A 205 13.97 3.85 4.63
C PHE A 205 13.63 5.27 4.13
N THR A 206 14.46 6.25 4.46
CA THR A 206 14.29 7.65 4.00
C THR A 206 14.41 7.74 2.46
N ALA A 207 15.36 7.03 1.85
CA ALA A 207 15.49 6.98 0.39
C ALA A 207 14.23 6.41 -0.28
N ASN A 208 13.70 5.31 0.26
CA ASN A 208 12.42 4.75 -0.19
C ASN A 208 11.27 5.75 -0.01
N LEU A 209 11.18 6.37 1.18
CA LEU A 209 10.12 7.33 1.53
C LEU A 209 10.11 8.54 0.60
N VAL A 210 11.26 9.15 0.35
CA VAL A 210 11.40 10.29 -0.58
C VAL A 210 11.00 9.90 -1.98
N THR A 211 11.45 8.74 -2.46
CA THR A 211 11.09 8.23 -3.79
C THR A 211 9.59 8.06 -3.95
N ASN A 212 8.95 7.41 -2.99
CA ASN A 212 7.51 7.15 -3.07
C ASN A 212 6.68 8.41 -2.83
N THR A 213 7.16 9.32 -1.98
CA THR A 213 6.53 10.62 -1.78
C THR A 213 6.50 11.42 -3.08
N TRP A 214 7.62 11.44 -3.81
CA TRP A 214 7.71 12.11 -5.12
C TRP A 214 6.75 11.52 -6.15
N LEU A 215 6.53 10.20 -6.14
CA LEU A 215 5.57 9.54 -7.02
C LEU A 215 4.10 9.77 -6.63
N GLY A 216 3.80 9.85 -5.32
CA GLY A 216 2.43 9.77 -4.83
C GLY A 216 1.75 11.12 -4.59
N PHE A 217 2.51 12.21 -4.30
CA PHE A 217 1.90 13.50 -4.02
C PHE A 217 1.04 14.04 -5.17
N PRO A 218 1.35 13.81 -6.48
CA PRO A 218 0.56 14.40 -7.56
C PRO A 218 -0.88 13.90 -7.58
N PHE A 219 -1.11 12.63 -7.25
CA PHE A 219 -2.47 12.09 -7.14
C PHE A 219 -3.28 12.85 -6.08
N MET A 220 -2.72 13.01 -4.88
CA MET A 220 -3.39 13.76 -3.80
C MET A 220 -3.57 15.25 -4.15
N MET A 221 -2.62 15.83 -4.89
CA MET A 221 -2.74 17.20 -5.40
C MET A 221 -3.93 17.36 -6.36
N VAL A 222 -4.07 16.44 -7.33
CA VAL A 222 -5.17 16.49 -8.31
C VAL A 222 -6.53 16.34 -7.63
N VAL A 223 -6.66 15.35 -6.72
CA VAL A 223 -7.89 15.13 -5.96
C VAL A 223 -8.22 16.36 -5.09
N SER A 224 -7.23 16.89 -4.37
CA SER A 224 -7.41 18.08 -3.53
C SER A 224 -7.80 19.31 -4.36
N LEU A 225 -7.18 19.50 -5.52
CA LEU A 225 -7.47 20.63 -6.39
C LEU A 225 -8.89 20.56 -6.96
N GLY A 226 -9.32 19.37 -7.39
CA GLY A 226 -10.70 19.14 -7.85
C GLY A 226 -11.73 19.43 -6.75
N ALA A 227 -11.47 18.91 -5.54
CA ALA A 227 -12.33 19.16 -4.39
C ALA A 227 -12.35 20.64 -3.96
N LEU A 228 -11.21 21.34 -4.01
CA LEU A 228 -11.12 22.78 -3.74
C LEU A 228 -11.92 23.62 -4.73
N GLN A 229 -12.01 23.19 -5.98
CA GLN A 229 -12.77 23.88 -7.03
C GLN A 229 -14.29 23.71 -6.89
N SER A 230 -14.75 22.66 -6.20
CA SER A 230 -16.18 22.43 -5.96
C SER A 230 -16.74 23.21 -4.77
N ILE A 231 -15.90 23.87 -3.97
CA ILE A 231 -16.34 24.68 -2.83
C ILE A 231 -16.87 26.05 -3.35
N PRO A 232 -18.15 26.39 -3.08
CA PRO A 232 -18.74 27.68 -3.49
C PRO A 232 -17.95 28.88 -2.95
N GLY A 233 -17.71 29.86 -3.79
CA GLY A 233 -16.98 31.09 -3.43
C GLY A 233 -17.67 31.90 -2.34
N ASP A 234 -19.01 31.96 -2.39
CA ASP A 234 -19.86 32.69 -1.46
C ASP A 234 -19.57 32.39 0.02
N LEU A 235 -19.16 31.14 0.31
CA LEU A 235 -18.76 30.74 1.68
C LEU A 235 -17.54 31.51 2.18
N TYR A 236 -16.60 31.77 1.28
CA TYR A 236 -15.39 32.53 1.61
C TYR A 236 -15.68 34.02 1.70
N GLU A 237 -16.56 34.55 0.83
CA GLU A 237 -16.98 35.93 0.84
C GLU A 237 -17.76 36.27 2.11
N ALA A 238 -18.72 35.42 2.52
CA ALA A 238 -19.43 35.57 3.78
C ALA A 238 -18.47 35.56 4.99
N ALA A 239 -17.49 34.61 5.00
CA ALA A 239 -16.48 34.56 6.05
C ALA A 239 -15.57 35.80 6.07
N ASP A 240 -15.32 36.43 4.91
CA ASP A 240 -14.56 37.69 4.84
C ASP A 240 -15.33 38.84 5.45
N VAL A 241 -16.66 38.93 5.22
CA VAL A 241 -17.55 39.91 5.87
C VAL A 241 -17.59 39.76 7.39
N ASP A 242 -17.54 38.50 7.86
CA ASP A 242 -17.45 38.13 9.29
C ASP A 242 -16.06 38.37 9.89
N GLY A 243 -15.07 38.81 9.11
CA GLY A 243 -13.70 39.06 9.56
C GLY A 243 -12.87 37.83 9.82
N ALA A 244 -13.23 36.68 9.25
CA ALA A 244 -12.48 35.42 9.44
C ALA A 244 -11.10 35.49 8.78
N SER A 245 -10.07 35.13 9.54
CA SER A 245 -8.70 34.99 9.04
C SER A 245 -8.57 33.84 8.03
N GLY A 246 -7.49 33.82 7.22
CA GLY A 246 -7.20 32.74 6.27
C GLY A 246 -7.11 31.38 6.93
N TRP A 247 -6.53 31.28 8.15
CA TRP A 247 -6.48 30.06 8.92
C TRP A 247 -7.86 29.58 9.39
N GLN A 248 -8.73 30.49 9.82
CA GLN A 248 -10.11 30.18 10.19
C GLN A 248 -10.91 29.66 8.99
N LYS A 249 -10.81 30.33 7.83
CA LYS A 249 -11.41 29.83 6.57
C LYS A 249 -10.89 28.47 6.19
N PHE A 250 -9.58 28.23 6.29
CA PHE A 250 -9.00 26.89 6.04
C PHE A 250 -9.55 25.84 7.01
N ARG A 251 -9.55 26.12 8.31
CA ARG A 251 -9.89 25.14 9.36
C ARG A 251 -11.40 24.84 9.42
N TYR A 252 -12.24 25.83 9.19
CA TYR A 252 -13.69 25.73 9.40
C TYR A 252 -14.51 25.61 8.12
N ILE A 253 -13.97 26.03 6.97
CA ILE A 253 -14.65 25.92 5.67
C ILE A 253 -13.93 24.89 4.79
N THR A 254 -12.67 25.16 4.45
CA THR A 254 -11.94 24.37 3.45
C THR A 254 -11.76 22.93 3.88
N LEU A 255 -11.15 22.68 5.03
CA LEU A 255 -10.82 21.34 5.50
C LEU A 255 -12.05 20.44 5.73
N PRO A 256 -13.15 20.90 6.35
CA PRO A 256 -14.36 20.10 6.49
C PRO A 256 -15.00 19.74 5.15
N LEU A 257 -15.05 20.65 4.19
CA LEU A 257 -15.66 20.43 2.88
C LEU A 257 -14.79 19.56 1.96
N LEU A 258 -13.48 19.47 2.21
CA LEU A 258 -12.59 18.56 1.50
C LEU A 258 -12.68 17.11 1.99
N LYS A 259 -13.06 16.86 3.24
CA LYS A 259 -13.08 15.52 3.83
C LYS A 259 -13.80 14.45 2.98
N PRO A 260 -15.00 14.72 2.42
CA PRO A 260 -15.72 13.71 1.63
C PRO A 260 -14.95 13.25 0.38
N ALA A 261 -14.18 14.14 -0.24
CA ALA A 261 -13.38 13.83 -1.42
C ALA A 261 -12.00 13.22 -1.04
N LEU A 262 -11.38 13.72 0.03
CA LEU A 262 -10.07 13.24 0.47
C LEU A 262 -10.14 11.87 1.14
N PHE A 263 -11.20 11.55 1.86
CA PHE A 263 -11.28 10.31 2.62
C PHE A 263 -11.18 9.05 1.73
N PRO A 264 -11.95 8.90 0.63
CA PRO A 264 -11.78 7.80 -0.31
C PRO A 264 -10.38 7.75 -0.94
N ALA A 265 -9.81 8.92 -1.28
CA ALA A 265 -8.48 9.01 -1.87
C ALA A 265 -7.38 8.58 -0.88
N ILE A 266 -7.53 8.92 0.40
CA ILE A 266 -6.62 8.48 1.47
C ILE A 266 -6.69 6.97 1.64
N ILE A 267 -7.89 6.37 1.68
CA ILE A 267 -8.06 4.92 1.76
C ILE A 267 -7.37 4.23 0.58
N LEU A 268 -7.62 4.71 -0.63
CA LEU A 268 -6.99 4.16 -1.83
C LEU A 268 -5.46 4.32 -1.77
N GLY A 269 -4.97 5.47 -1.33
CA GLY A 269 -3.55 5.72 -1.11
C GLY A 269 -2.93 4.77 -0.06
N CYS A 270 -3.65 4.47 1.03
CA CYS A 270 -3.22 3.48 2.03
C CYS A 270 -3.11 2.08 1.41
N ILE A 271 -4.11 1.65 0.64
CA ILE A 271 -4.10 0.33 -0.01
C ILE A 271 -2.92 0.20 -0.99
N TRP A 272 -2.72 1.20 -1.84
CA TRP A 272 -1.61 1.20 -2.81
C TRP A 272 -0.24 1.22 -2.13
N THR A 273 -0.08 2.08 -1.11
CA THR A 273 1.20 2.23 -0.41
C THR A 273 1.54 1.02 0.44
N PHE A 274 0.54 0.42 1.10
CA PHE A 274 0.72 -0.81 1.88
C PHE A 274 1.27 -1.95 1.02
N ASN A 275 0.85 -2.04 -0.23
CA ASN A 275 1.26 -3.06 -1.20
C ASN A 275 2.34 -2.57 -2.19
N MET A 276 3.10 -1.52 -1.86
CA MET A 276 4.06 -0.90 -2.77
C MET A 276 5.36 -1.71 -2.88
N PHE A 277 5.30 -2.83 -3.58
CA PHE A 277 6.43 -3.73 -3.80
C PHE A 277 7.60 -3.07 -4.52
N ASN A 278 7.31 -2.42 -5.67
CA ASN A 278 8.34 -1.98 -6.62
C ASN A 278 9.35 -1.00 -6.01
N ILE A 279 8.88 -0.06 -5.19
CA ILE A 279 9.76 0.96 -4.61
C ILE A 279 10.72 0.32 -3.62
N ILE A 280 10.24 -0.47 -2.67
CA ILE A 280 11.10 -1.12 -1.68
C ILE A 280 12.08 -2.07 -2.38
N TYR A 281 11.58 -2.90 -3.30
CA TYR A 281 12.38 -3.92 -3.96
C TYR A 281 13.45 -3.35 -4.88
N LEU A 282 13.15 -2.30 -5.64
CA LEU A 282 14.05 -1.74 -6.65
C LEU A 282 14.97 -0.65 -6.10
N VAL A 283 14.56 0.14 -5.11
CA VAL A 283 15.39 1.22 -4.53
C VAL A 283 16.36 0.64 -3.51
N SER A 284 15.87 0.14 -2.38
CA SER A 284 16.73 -0.38 -1.30
C SER A 284 16.99 -1.89 -1.40
N GLY A 285 16.08 -2.66 -2.01
CA GLY A 285 16.15 -4.13 -2.01
C GLY A 285 15.99 -4.76 -0.62
N GLY A 286 15.32 -4.06 0.32
CA GLY A 286 15.19 -4.48 1.71
C GLY A 286 16.41 -4.18 2.58
N ASN A 287 17.47 -3.53 2.03
CA ASN A 287 18.71 -3.27 2.75
C ASN A 287 18.53 -2.30 3.94
N PRO A 288 19.40 -2.44 4.97
CA PRO A 288 20.29 -3.56 5.24
C PRO A 288 19.55 -4.78 5.80
N GLY A 289 19.89 -5.98 5.33
CA GLY A 289 19.46 -7.25 5.94
C GLY A 289 17.95 -7.48 6.11
N GLY A 290 17.10 -6.87 5.29
CA GLY A 290 15.64 -6.93 5.40
C GLY A 290 15.02 -5.82 6.25
N ALA A 291 15.81 -4.91 6.80
CA ALA A 291 15.32 -3.87 7.73
C ALA A 291 14.34 -2.87 7.12
N THR A 292 14.31 -2.75 5.79
CA THR A 292 13.37 -1.89 5.08
C THR A 292 12.30 -2.67 4.30
N ASP A 293 12.25 -3.99 4.47
CA ASP A 293 11.21 -4.80 3.85
C ASP A 293 9.84 -4.50 4.47
N ILE A 294 8.83 -4.49 3.63
CA ILE A 294 7.41 -4.43 3.99
C ILE A 294 6.79 -5.82 3.77
N LEU A 295 5.59 -6.07 4.27
CA LEU A 295 4.97 -7.40 4.23
C LEU A 295 4.98 -8.02 2.82
N ILE A 296 4.67 -7.25 1.78
CA ILE A 296 4.62 -7.77 0.41
C ILE A 296 6.02 -8.14 -0.12
N THR A 297 7.08 -7.37 0.22
CA THR A 297 8.46 -7.69 -0.19
C THR A 297 9.00 -8.87 0.60
N GLU A 298 8.65 -8.98 1.88
CA GLU A 298 9.04 -10.10 2.72
C GLU A 298 8.35 -11.40 2.28
N ALA A 299 7.04 -11.36 1.96
CA ALA A 299 6.33 -12.49 1.36
C ALA A 299 6.99 -12.95 0.05
N TYR A 300 7.35 -12.00 -0.82
CA TYR A 300 8.10 -12.32 -2.04
C TYR A 300 9.45 -12.99 -1.75
N ASN A 301 10.19 -12.48 -0.77
CA ASN A 301 11.48 -13.05 -0.39
C ASN A 301 11.34 -14.49 0.13
N TRP A 302 10.28 -14.79 0.90
CA TRP A 302 9.98 -16.15 1.36
C TRP A 302 9.54 -17.07 0.23
N ALA A 303 8.75 -16.58 -0.70
CA ALA A 303 8.29 -17.37 -1.83
C ALA A 303 9.42 -17.71 -2.82
N PHE A 304 10.29 -16.74 -3.15
CA PHE A 304 11.17 -16.84 -4.33
C PHE A 304 12.67 -16.76 -4.04
N LYS A 305 13.08 -16.31 -2.84
CA LYS A 305 14.50 -16.15 -2.51
C LYS A 305 14.99 -17.03 -1.36
N ARG A 306 14.09 -17.41 -0.44
CA ARG A 306 14.45 -18.16 0.79
C ARG A 306 13.94 -19.60 0.80
N GLY A 307 14.07 -20.31 -0.31
CA GLY A 307 13.82 -21.75 -0.38
C GLY A 307 12.38 -22.13 -0.71
N ASP A 308 11.73 -21.36 -1.59
CA ASP A 308 10.43 -21.70 -2.22
C ASP A 308 9.32 -22.02 -1.22
N ARG A 309 9.24 -21.24 -0.14
CA ARG A 309 8.25 -21.44 0.93
C ARG A 309 6.91 -20.78 0.57
N TYR A 310 6.30 -21.21 -0.53
CA TYR A 310 5.07 -20.62 -1.05
C TYR A 310 3.93 -20.59 -0.03
N GLY A 311 3.72 -21.70 0.71
CA GLY A 311 2.67 -21.77 1.70
C GLY A 311 2.90 -20.89 2.94
N TYR A 312 4.15 -20.56 3.27
CA TYR A 312 4.49 -19.63 4.35
C TYR A 312 4.33 -18.17 3.89
N ALA A 313 4.57 -17.91 2.61
CA ALA A 313 4.46 -16.57 2.01
C ALA A 313 3.02 -16.18 1.66
N ALA A 314 2.14 -17.17 1.45
CA ALA A 314 0.73 -16.99 1.11
C ALA A 314 -0.13 -16.62 2.31
#